data_7cdfc186f422d8bc874a0fc12db91d68
#
_entry.id   7cdfc186f422d8bc874a0fc12db91d68
#
_cell.length_a   1.000
_cell.length_b   1.000
_cell.length_c   1.000
_cell.angle_alpha   90.00
_cell.angle_beta   90.00
_cell.angle_gamma   90.00
#
_symmetry.space_group_name_H-M   'P 1'
#
loop_
_entity.id
_entity.type
_entity.pdbx_description
1 polymer ?
#
loop_
_entity_poly.entity_id
_entity_poly.type
_entity_poly.pdbx_seq_one_letter_code
_entity_poly.pdbx_strand_id
1 'polypeptide(L)'
;MWNLKNQRSGFTLVELAVVVVLATSMSALLAPTLKQVRSQGRAMSSEGNLWTIGQASGMYALDNENRIASYSWRAGETYINLSNGSSFTPSSDQDAAAFQARDILYRATGRTAGQFRILTPTSRLVHRRYSHLILADYMGSVSDRVWVDPNDFNQAVWQDFPTFYDFVPYGQGLPSSSGYDNSSSWATNSIRQMWGFGSSYQTVPHAWMSDELPSYAPISDTPHLFVSAGGSPHLGDRYHNEVAFPASKVYMFEEFDRERVGAPYFAYGYTNPAKLMFDGSINTMVTRAANDSVSPFDFGSGSTWTQRYLPIDKFPVPIGGLGDSTELNMHYRWTRFGLQGIDYPTPSPKVFSR
;
A
#
# COMPACT_ATOMS: atom_id res chain seq x y z
N MET A 1 68.20 -2.55 -38.31
CA MET A 1 67.30 -1.55 -37.69
C MET A 1 66.05 -1.43 -38.54
N TRP A 2 64.97 -2.05 -38.12
CA TRP A 2 63.68 -1.97 -38.84
C TRP A 2 62.85 -0.88 -38.20
N ASN A 3 62.58 0.19 -38.94
CA ASN A 3 61.75 1.29 -38.55
C ASN A 3 60.29 0.94 -38.85
N LEU A 4 59.55 0.44 -37.85
CA LEU A 4 58.13 0.28 -37.93
C LEU A 4 57.49 1.69 -37.84
N LYS A 5 57.17 2.24 -39.01
CA LYS A 5 56.29 3.42 -39.08
C LYS A 5 54.90 2.99 -38.59
N ASN A 6 54.54 3.42 -37.38
CA ASN A 6 53.18 3.39 -36.87
C ASN A 6 52.28 4.27 -37.75
N GLN A 7 51.66 3.67 -38.76
CA GLN A 7 50.57 4.33 -39.50
C GLN A 7 49.34 4.38 -38.58
N ARG A 8 49.12 5.50 -37.94
CA ARG A 8 47.86 5.79 -37.30
C ARG A 8 46.83 6.08 -38.40
N SER A 9 46.04 5.04 -38.80
CA SER A 9 44.88 5.25 -39.66
C SER A 9 43.83 6.03 -38.86
N GLY A 10 43.59 7.29 -39.25
CA GLY A 10 42.47 8.05 -38.70
C GLY A 10 41.13 7.53 -39.25
N PHE A 11 40.11 7.55 -38.44
CA PHE A 11 38.72 7.24 -38.87
C PHE A 11 38.31 8.24 -39.98
N THR A 12 37.70 7.69 -41.03
CA THR A 12 37.08 8.55 -42.06
C THR A 12 35.75 9.12 -41.55
N LEU A 13 35.34 10.28 -42.05
CA LEU A 13 34.07 10.90 -41.70
C LEU A 13 32.86 9.99 -41.98
N VAL A 14 32.96 9.16 -43.03
CA VAL A 14 31.92 8.19 -43.42
C VAL A 14 31.85 7.06 -42.38
N GLU A 15 32.97 6.52 -41.94
CA GLU A 15 32.99 5.47 -40.89
C GLU A 15 32.40 5.99 -39.58
N LEU A 16 32.73 7.21 -39.19
CA LEU A 16 32.14 7.84 -38.01
C LEU A 16 30.62 8.01 -38.17
N ALA A 17 30.17 8.50 -39.35
CA ALA A 17 28.73 8.66 -39.60
C ALA A 17 27.98 7.34 -39.54
N VAL A 18 28.53 6.25 -40.08
CA VAL A 18 27.92 4.89 -40.01
C VAL A 18 27.84 4.41 -38.57
N VAL A 19 28.89 4.59 -37.78
CA VAL A 19 28.89 4.18 -36.36
C VAL A 19 27.82 4.96 -35.57
N VAL A 20 27.70 6.26 -35.79
CA VAL A 20 26.67 7.09 -35.14
C VAL A 20 25.26 6.66 -35.53
N VAL A 21 25.00 6.38 -36.80
CA VAL A 21 23.69 5.90 -37.26
C VAL A 21 23.36 4.54 -36.67
N LEU A 22 24.30 3.62 -36.62
CA LEU A 22 24.09 2.31 -35.98
C LEU A 22 23.84 2.43 -34.49
N ALA A 23 24.62 3.23 -33.78
CA ALA A 23 24.46 3.47 -32.34
C ALA A 23 23.10 4.11 -32.00
N THR A 24 22.66 5.10 -32.77
CA THR A 24 21.36 5.76 -32.58
C THR A 24 20.21 4.82 -32.91
N SER A 25 20.31 4.02 -33.96
CA SER A 25 19.29 3.00 -34.33
C SER A 25 19.16 1.92 -33.24
N MET A 26 20.28 1.40 -32.73
CA MET A 26 20.28 0.45 -31.62
C MET A 26 19.68 1.06 -30.34
N SER A 27 20.03 2.29 -30.01
CA SER A 27 19.49 2.99 -28.84
C SER A 27 17.97 3.21 -28.94
N ALA A 28 17.49 3.54 -30.13
CA ALA A 28 16.05 3.73 -30.39
C ALA A 28 15.25 2.44 -30.23
N LEU A 29 15.81 1.29 -30.58
CA LEU A 29 15.19 -0.02 -30.40
C LEU A 29 15.26 -0.51 -28.95
N LEU A 30 16.34 -0.20 -28.23
CA LEU A 30 16.54 -0.69 -26.86
C LEU A 30 15.76 0.13 -25.82
N ALA A 31 15.51 1.42 -26.05
CA ALA A 31 14.86 2.29 -25.07
C ALA A 31 13.47 1.80 -24.63
N PRO A 32 12.55 1.39 -25.53
CA PRO A 32 11.24 0.89 -25.13
C PRO A 32 11.32 -0.45 -24.38
N THR A 33 12.22 -1.35 -24.79
CA THR A 33 12.38 -2.65 -24.14
C THR A 33 12.95 -2.50 -22.74
N LEU A 34 13.92 -1.61 -22.52
CA LEU A 34 14.45 -1.30 -21.19
C LEU A 34 13.39 -0.72 -20.26
N LYS A 35 12.50 0.14 -20.76
CA LYS A 35 11.39 0.67 -19.98
C LYS A 35 10.44 -0.44 -19.55
N GLN A 36 10.10 -1.36 -20.44
CA GLN A 36 9.23 -2.50 -20.12
C GLN A 36 9.88 -3.45 -19.12
N VAL A 37 11.15 -3.79 -19.28
CA VAL A 37 11.89 -4.65 -18.34
C VAL A 37 11.95 -4.02 -16.94
N ARG A 38 12.17 -2.70 -16.86
CA ARG A 38 12.17 -2.00 -15.56
C ARG A 38 10.78 -2.03 -14.89
N SER A 39 9.71 -1.85 -15.65
CA SER A 39 8.35 -1.93 -15.12
C SER A 39 8.06 -3.34 -14.60
N GLN A 40 8.33 -4.37 -15.41
CA GLN A 40 8.17 -5.75 -14.97
C GLN A 40 9.02 -6.10 -13.73
N GLY A 41 10.27 -5.63 -13.67
CA GLY A 41 11.13 -5.85 -12.51
C GLY A 41 10.57 -5.22 -11.23
N ARG A 42 9.94 -4.05 -11.32
CA ARG A 42 9.29 -3.40 -10.18
C ARG A 42 8.02 -4.14 -9.76
N ALA A 43 7.20 -4.59 -10.72
CA ALA A 43 6.03 -5.43 -10.44
C ALA A 43 6.43 -6.70 -9.67
N MET A 44 7.43 -7.42 -10.16
CA MET A 44 7.95 -8.60 -9.47
C MET A 44 8.50 -8.29 -8.08
N SER A 45 9.11 -7.12 -7.90
CA SER A 45 9.58 -6.67 -6.59
C SER A 45 8.41 -6.40 -5.63
N SER A 46 7.32 -5.77 -6.10
CA SER A 46 6.13 -5.55 -5.30
C SER A 46 5.44 -6.87 -4.92
N GLU A 47 5.33 -7.81 -5.86
CA GLU A 47 4.84 -9.16 -5.57
C GLU A 47 5.71 -9.88 -4.53
N GLY A 48 7.04 -9.78 -4.65
CA GLY A 48 7.99 -10.31 -3.67
C GLY A 48 7.85 -9.68 -2.29
N ASN A 49 7.59 -8.37 -2.23
CA ASN A 49 7.32 -7.66 -0.99
C ASN A 49 6.05 -8.21 -0.31
N LEU A 50 4.95 -8.32 -1.06
CA LEU A 50 3.69 -8.88 -0.54
C LEU A 50 3.84 -10.33 -0.08
N TRP A 51 4.60 -11.14 -0.82
CA TRP A 51 4.90 -12.50 -0.40
C TRP A 51 5.65 -12.53 0.93
N THR A 52 6.68 -11.68 1.09
CA THR A 52 7.45 -11.57 2.34
C THR A 52 6.58 -11.11 3.51
N ILE A 53 5.67 -10.16 3.29
CA ILE A 53 4.68 -9.73 4.28
C ILE A 53 3.75 -10.89 4.64
N GLY A 54 3.35 -11.71 3.67
CA GLY A 54 2.56 -12.92 3.90
C GLY A 54 3.25 -13.91 4.81
N GLN A 55 4.57 -14.13 4.64
CA GLN A 55 5.36 -14.97 5.54
C GLN A 55 5.41 -14.41 6.96
N ALA A 56 5.63 -13.10 7.10
CA ALA A 56 5.61 -12.43 8.41
C ALA A 56 4.24 -12.57 9.10
N SER A 57 3.14 -12.43 8.34
CA SER A 57 1.78 -12.64 8.85
C SER A 57 1.55 -14.08 9.32
N GLY A 58 2.10 -15.06 8.59
CA GLY A 58 2.06 -16.46 8.99
C GLY A 58 2.83 -16.72 10.30
N MET A 59 4.04 -16.14 10.44
CA MET A 59 4.81 -16.22 11.69
C MET A 59 4.07 -15.56 12.85
N TYR A 60 3.49 -14.38 12.64
CA TYR A 60 2.65 -13.73 13.64
C TYR A 60 1.50 -14.64 14.09
N ALA A 61 0.80 -15.29 13.16
CA ALA A 61 -0.32 -16.16 13.46
C ALA A 61 0.11 -17.37 14.31
N LEU A 62 1.28 -17.95 14.02
CA LEU A 62 1.84 -19.06 14.82
C LEU A 62 2.11 -18.65 16.26
N ASP A 63 2.63 -17.45 16.49
CA ASP A 63 2.97 -16.92 17.82
C ASP A 63 1.74 -16.39 18.58
N ASN A 64 0.66 -16.07 17.87
CA ASN A 64 -0.52 -15.38 18.41
C ASN A 64 -1.81 -16.20 18.23
N GLU A 65 -1.81 -17.49 18.52
CA GLU A 65 -3.00 -18.36 18.54
C GLU A 65 -3.82 -18.34 17.23
N ASN A 66 -3.13 -18.26 16.08
CA ASN A 66 -3.74 -18.17 14.75
C ASN A 66 -4.52 -16.88 14.49
N ARG A 67 -4.22 -15.80 15.19
CA ARG A 67 -4.84 -14.49 14.98
C ARG A 67 -4.31 -13.82 13.71
N ILE A 68 -5.18 -13.07 13.06
CA ILE A 68 -4.80 -12.15 11.98
C ILE A 68 -4.13 -10.94 12.61
N ALA A 69 -3.00 -10.49 12.03
CA ALA A 69 -2.25 -9.35 12.56
C ALA A 69 -3.11 -8.08 12.65
N SER A 70 -3.29 -7.58 13.86
CA SER A 70 -4.10 -6.41 14.16
C SER A 70 -3.61 -5.71 15.43
N TYR A 71 -4.03 -4.46 15.63
CA TYR A 71 -3.73 -3.71 16.84
C TYR A 71 -4.42 -4.32 18.07
N SER A 72 -3.71 -4.35 19.19
CA SER A 72 -4.15 -5.00 20.42
C SER A 72 -4.65 -4.04 21.51
N TRP A 73 -4.36 -2.73 21.39
CA TRP A 73 -4.85 -1.76 22.34
C TRP A 73 -6.36 -1.57 22.22
N ARG A 74 -7.03 -1.35 23.38
CA ARG A 74 -8.49 -1.32 23.48
C ARG A 74 -9.00 -0.02 24.09
N ALA A 75 -10.20 0.34 23.71
CA ALA A 75 -10.95 1.42 24.37
C ALA A 75 -11.17 1.11 25.86
N GLY A 76 -11.11 2.14 26.68
CA GLY A 76 -11.33 2.00 28.12
C GLY A 76 -10.14 1.50 28.93
N GLU A 77 -9.08 1.02 28.29
CA GLU A 77 -7.83 0.67 28.95
C GLU A 77 -6.89 1.87 29.06
N THR A 78 -6.06 1.89 30.10
CA THR A 78 -5.15 3.01 30.34
C THR A 78 -3.74 2.68 29.86
N TYR A 79 -3.18 3.56 29.05
CA TYR A 79 -1.84 3.45 28.46
C TYR A 79 -1.00 4.65 28.84
N ILE A 80 0.32 4.51 28.73
CA ILE A 80 1.29 5.59 28.98
C ILE A 80 1.71 6.20 27.65
N ASN A 81 1.58 7.51 27.52
CA ASN A 81 2.06 8.25 26.36
C ASN A 81 3.57 8.46 26.47
N LEU A 82 4.34 7.85 25.57
CA LEU A 82 5.81 7.93 25.57
C LEU A 82 6.35 9.35 25.36
N SER A 83 5.56 10.27 24.78
CA SER A 83 6.04 11.64 24.54
C SER A 83 6.16 12.49 25.80
N ASN A 84 5.35 12.22 26.83
CA ASN A 84 5.29 13.06 28.02
C ASN A 84 5.08 12.27 29.34
N GLY A 85 5.03 10.94 29.27
CA GLY A 85 4.83 10.08 30.43
C GLY A 85 3.41 10.13 31.05
N SER A 86 2.48 10.89 30.46
CA SER A 86 1.11 10.95 30.99
C SER A 86 0.31 9.69 30.62
N SER A 87 -0.57 9.30 31.52
CA SER A 87 -1.56 8.26 31.21
C SER A 87 -2.69 8.83 30.35
N PHE A 88 -3.26 8.00 29.48
CA PHE A 88 -4.43 8.32 28.70
C PHE A 88 -5.29 7.05 28.49
N THR A 89 -6.58 7.26 28.30
CA THR A 89 -7.56 6.19 28.06
C THR A 89 -8.27 6.48 26.75
N PRO A 90 -8.06 5.67 25.69
CA PRO A 90 -8.75 5.87 24.41
C PRO A 90 -10.26 5.69 24.57
N SER A 91 -11.04 6.49 23.84
CA SER A 91 -12.51 6.43 23.85
C SER A 91 -13.09 5.40 22.87
N SER A 92 -12.29 4.94 21.93
CA SER A 92 -12.66 3.93 20.92
C SER A 92 -11.48 3.04 20.57
N ASP A 93 -11.75 1.84 20.03
CA ASP A 93 -10.69 0.96 19.54
C ASP A 93 -9.95 1.57 18.34
N GLN A 94 -10.60 2.43 17.56
CA GLN A 94 -9.93 3.18 16.49
C GLN A 94 -8.87 4.14 17.06
N ASP A 95 -9.20 4.85 18.13
CA ASP A 95 -8.25 5.74 18.80
C ASP A 95 -7.14 4.94 19.47
N ALA A 96 -7.48 3.82 20.11
CA ALA A 96 -6.51 2.92 20.72
C ALA A 96 -5.50 2.43 19.68
N ALA A 97 -5.95 1.96 18.53
CA ALA A 97 -5.10 1.53 17.43
C ALA A 97 -4.20 2.68 16.90
N ALA A 98 -4.74 3.89 16.78
CA ALA A 98 -3.97 5.05 16.34
C ALA A 98 -2.86 5.43 17.33
N PHE A 99 -3.16 5.36 18.62
CA PHE A 99 -2.16 5.59 19.65
C PHE A 99 -1.12 4.48 19.73
N GLN A 100 -1.52 3.22 19.54
CA GLN A 100 -0.58 2.10 19.47
C GLN A 100 0.34 2.22 18.26
N ALA A 101 -0.18 2.54 17.08
CA ALA A 101 0.64 2.78 15.89
C ALA A 101 1.68 3.87 16.13
N ARG A 102 1.28 4.99 16.75
CA ARG A 102 2.20 6.04 17.15
C ARG A 102 3.25 5.55 18.16
N ASP A 103 2.85 4.77 19.15
CA ASP A 103 3.75 4.23 20.16
C ASP A 103 4.82 3.32 19.53
N ILE A 104 4.45 2.44 18.61
CA ILE A 104 5.38 1.61 17.84
C ILE A 104 6.37 2.49 17.08
N LEU A 105 5.90 3.51 16.38
CA LEU A 105 6.76 4.44 15.66
C LEU A 105 7.68 5.23 16.60
N TYR A 106 7.21 5.63 17.77
CA TYR A 106 8.03 6.28 18.79
C TYR A 106 9.19 5.38 19.26
N ARG A 107 8.89 4.12 19.54
CA ARG A 107 9.91 3.14 19.95
C ARG A 107 10.94 2.90 18.85
N ALA A 108 10.47 2.78 17.61
CA ALA A 108 11.33 2.49 16.48
C ALA A 108 12.21 3.67 16.05
N THR A 109 11.73 4.91 16.20
CA THR A 109 12.39 6.11 15.65
C THR A 109 13.01 7.01 16.74
N GLY A 110 12.61 6.87 17.99
CA GLY A 110 13.01 7.76 19.09
C GLY A 110 12.38 9.16 19.03
N ARG A 111 11.44 9.44 18.09
CA ARG A 111 10.87 10.77 17.86
C ARG A 111 9.63 11.01 18.71
N THR A 112 9.81 11.13 20.01
CA THR A 112 8.70 11.23 20.97
C THR A 112 8.29 12.67 21.31
N ALA A 113 9.13 13.68 21.06
CA ALA A 113 8.92 15.04 21.53
C ALA A 113 9.40 16.10 20.54
N GLY A 114 8.98 17.36 20.77
CA GLY A 114 9.41 18.52 19.99
C GLY A 114 8.72 18.62 18.62
N GLN A 115 9.31 19.44 17.74
CA GLN A 115 8.80 19.67 16.38
C GLN A 115 8.92 18.45 15.46
N PHE A 116 9.81 17.53 15.79
CA PHE A 116 10.08 16.30 15.02
C PHE A 116 9.35 15.08 15.56
N ARG A 117 8.45 15.27 16.52
CA ARG A 117 7.63 14.17 17.03
C ARG A 117 6.72 13.61 15.93
N ILE A 118 6.56 12.30 15.89
CA ILE A 118 5.59 11.65 15.03
C ILE A 118 4.18 12.00 15.53
N LEU A 119 3.34 12.48 14.62
CA LEU A 119 1.94 12.76 14.93
C LEU A 119 1.15 11.45 14.98
N THR A 120 0.10 11.43 15.78
CA THR A 120 -0.83 10.31 15.80
C THR A 120 -1.48 10.17 14.43
N PRO A 121 -1.35 9.02 13.74
CA PRO A 121 -2.14 8.77 12.55
C PRO A 121 -3.61 8.93 12.87
N THR A 122 -4.40 9.47 11.95
CA THR A 122 -5.84 9.50 12.17
C THR A 122 -6.37 8.08 12.27
N SER A 123 -7.30 7.84 13.17
CA SER A 123 -7.84 6.52 13.49
C SER A 123 -8.27 5.69 12.26
N ARG A 124 -8.71 6.35 11.20
CA ARG A 124 -9.13 5.70 9.95
C ARG A 124 -7.96 5.24 9.07
N LEU A 125 -6.81 5.90 9.16
CA LEU A 125 -5.63 5.57 8.34
C LEU A 125 -4.82 4.43 8.92
N VAL A 126 -4.97 4.11 10.20
CA VAL A 126 -4.13 3.13 10.90
C VAL A 126 -4.23 1.77 10.24
N HIS A 127 -5.41 1.21 10.11
CA HIS A 127 -5.61 -0.11 9.49
C HIS A 127 -5.40 -0.10 7.98
N ARG A 128 -5.40 1.06 7.35
CA ARG A 128 -5.21 1.19 5.93
C ARG A 128 -3.73 1.29 5.55
N ARG A 129 -2.96 2.13 6.26
CA ARG A 129 -1.59 2.45 5.87
C ARG A 129 -0.52 1.98 6.85
N TYR A 130 -0.93 1.52 8.03
CA TYR A 130 -0.02 1.21 9.13
C TYR A 130 -0.23 -0.20 9.71
N SER A 131 -1.05 -1.04 9.08
CA SER A 131 -1.22 -2.44 9.51
C SER A 131 0.08 -3.24 9.55
N HIS A 132 1.07 -2.86 8.73
CA HIS A 132 2.40 -3.45 8.70
C HIS A 132 3.20 -3.25 9.99
N LEU A 133 2.90 -2.22 10.79
CA LEU A 133 3.63 -1.96 12.04
C LEU A 133 3.52 -3.11 13.04
N ILE A 134 2.41 -3.85 13.01
CA ILE A 134 2.21 -5.03 13.85
C ILE A 134 3.16 -6.17 13.45
N LEU A 135 3.54 -6.21 12.17
CA LEU A 135 4.44 -7.24 11.63
C LEU A 135 5.92 -6.83 11.70
N ALA A 136 6.21 -5.61 12.15
CA ALA A 136 7.58 -5.07 12.12
C ALA A 136 8.57 -5.91 12.94
N ASP A 137 8.13 -6.51 14.03
CA ASP A 137 8.97 -7.38 14.88
C ASP A 137 9.40 -8.67 14.15
N TYR A 138 8.60 -9.11 13.16
CA TYR A 138 8.88 -10.27 12.30
C TYR A 138 9.73 -9.92 11.07
N MET A 139 9.85 -8.63 10.76
CA MET A 139 10.53 -8.12 9.57
C MET A 139 11.79 -7.31 9.90
N GLY A 140 12.01 -7.02 11.17
CA GLY A 140 13.21 -6.34 11.68
C GLY A 140 13.18 -4.81 11.62
N SER A 141 12.27 -4.16 10.92
CA SER A 141 12.17 -2.70 10.89
C SER A 141 10.80 -2.18 10.44
N VAL A 142 10.38 -1.05 11.00
CA VAL A 142 9.19 -0.30 10.55
C VAL A 142 9.45 0.51 9.28
N SER A 143 10.72 0.73 8.94
CA SER A 143 11.17 1.52 7.79
C SER A 143 11.95 0.65 6.79
N ASP A 144 11.37 -0.45 6.34
CA ASP A 144 11.96 -1.32 5.33
C ASP A 144 11.29 -1.09 3.96
N ARG A 145 12.07 -1.22 2.89
CA ARG A 145 11.58 -1.12 1.52
C ARG A 145 10.50 -2.16 1.18
N VAL A 146 10.46 -3.26 1.90
CA VAL A 146 9.44 -4.30 1.76
C VAL A 146 8.01 -3.79 2.02
N TRP A 147 7.86 -2.73 2.80
CA TRP A 147 6.54 -2.13 3.10
C TRP A 147 5.99 -1.24 1.99
N VAL A 148 6.81 -0.97 0.97
CA VAL A 148 6.51 0.05 -0.03
C VAL A 148 6.67 -0.50 -1.43
N ASP A 149 5.68 -0.22 -2.30
CA ASP A 149 5.80 -0.48 -3.73
C ASP A 149 6.98 0.31 -4.32
N PRO A 150 7.82 -0.30 -5.17
CA PRO A 150 8.98 0.37 -5.77
C PRO A 150 8.65 1.62 -6.60
N ASN A 151 7.40 1.79 -7.02
CA ASN A 151 6.90 2.97 -7.74
C ASN A 151 6.18 3.98 -6.83
N ASP A 152 6.05 3.71 -5.52
CA ASP A 152 5.48 4.64 -4.56
C ASP A 152 6.58 5.55 -4.00
N PHE A 153 7.03 6.50 -4.81
CA PHE A 153 8.11 7.41 -4.44
C PHE A 153 7.80 8.25 -3.20
N ASN A 154 6.52 8.54 -2.95
CA ASN A 154 6.12 9.33 -1.80
C ASN A 154 6.25 8.56 -0.47
N GLN A 155 6.01 7.25 -0.48
CA GLN A 155 6.24 6.42 0.70
C GLN A 155 7.69 5.96 0.78
N ALA A 156 8.32 5.64 -0.35
CA ALA A 156 9.70 5.21 -0.43
C ALA A 156 10.68 6.22 0.18
N VAL A 157 10.37 7.51 0.12
CA VAL A 157 11.21 8.57 0.70
C VAL A 157 11.45 8.39 2.20
N TRP A 158 10.50 7.82 2.93
CA TRP A 158 10.63 7.60 4.37
C TRP A 158 11.60 6.46 4.71
N GLN A 159 11.72 5.48 3.82
CA GLN A 159 12.68 4.38 3.94
C GLN A 159 14.08 4.78 3.49
N ASP A 160 14.17 5.55 2.40
CA ASP A 160 15.46 5.98 1.84
C ASP A 160 16.10 7.11 2.64
N PHE A 161 15.27 8.00 3.16
CA PHE A 161 15.69 9.21 3.84
C PHE A 161 14.92 9.38 5.17
N PRO A 162 15.09 8.47 6.13
CA PRO A 162 14.33 8.51 7.40
C PRO A 162 14.57 9.79 8.19
N THR A 163 15.72 10.44 8.01
CA THR A 163 16.05 11.75 8.61
C THR A 163 15.28 12.90 7.97
N PHE A 164 14.64 12.68 6.83
CA PHE A 164 13.81 13.69 6.17
C PHE A 164 12.68 14.21 7.06
N TYR A 165 12.21 13.38 7.96
CA TYR A 165 11.23 13.77 8.97
C TYR A 165 11.74 14.90 9.89
N ASP A 166 13.05 15.10 9.97
CA ASP A 166 13.70 16.09 10.82
C ASP A 166 13.78 17.49 10.17
N PHE A 167 13.38 17.64 8.90
CA PHE A 167 13.42 18.91 8.20
C PHE A 167 12.08 19.64 8.20
N VAL A 168 12.12 20.95 8.36
CA VAL A 168 10.94 21.83 8.31
C VAL A 168 11.24 22.99 7.34
N PRO A 169 10.39 23.22 6.33
CA PRO A 169 9.26 22.42 5.88
C PRO A 169 9.69 21.09 5.26
N TYR A 170 8.87 20.06 5.44
CA TYR A 170 9.17 18.72 4.91
C TYR A 170 9.36 18.75 3.40
N GLY A 171 10.41 18.10 2.92
CA GLY A 171 10.81 18.11 1.52
C GLY A 171 12.03 18.96 1.22
N GLN A 172 12.47 19.82 2.13
CA GLN A 172 13.75 20.50 1.97
C GLN A 172 14.91 19.51 2.18
N GLY A 173 15.89 19.58 1.28
CA GLY A 173 17.08 18.74 1.35
C GLY A 173 16.95 17.34 0.71
N LEU A 174 15.78 16.96 0.21
CA LEU A 174 15.67 15.74 -0.60
C LEU A 174 16.38 15.93 -1.95
N PRO A 175 17.11 14.92 -2.42
CA PRO A 175 17.66 14.94 -3.77
C PRO A 175 16.51 15.07 -4.79
N SER A 176 16.72 15.83 -5.86
CA SER A 176 15.76 15.94 -6.97
C SER A 176 15.45 14.58 -7.63
N SER A 177 16.37 13.63 -7.49
CA SER A 177 16.21 12.25 -7.97
C SER A 177 15.32 11.37 -7.09
N SER A 178 14.86 11.85 -5.93
CA SER A 178 14.00 11.06 -5.02
C SER A 178 12.62 10.77 -5.62
N GLY A 179 12.18 11.55 -6.60
CA GLY A 179 10.83 11.44 -7.18
C GLY A 179 9.71 11.97 -6.29
N TYR A 180 10.05 12.48 -5.10
CA TYR A 180 9.08 13.03 -4.17
C TYR A 180 8.47 14.33 -4.71
N ASP A 181 7.13 14.41 -4.75
CA ASP A 181 6.43 15.63 -5.11
C ASP A 181 6.21 16.54 -3.90
N ASN A 182 7.02 17.57 -3.81
CA ASN A 182 6.87 18.63 -2.81
C ASN A 182 5.92 19.75 -3.25
N SER A 183 5.42 19.73 -4.49
CA SER A 183 4.54 20.78 -5.06
C SER A 183 3.09 20.63 -4.64
N SER A 184 2.71 19.55 -3.95
CA SER A 184 1.35 19.28 -3.55
C SER A 184 0.86 20.28 -2.49
N SER A 185 -0.15 21.07 -2.83
CA SER A 185 -0.82 21.98 -1.90
C SER A 185 -1.56 21.26 -0.75
N TRP A 186 -1.85 19.98 -0.91
CA TRP A 186 -2.49 19.12 0.08
C TRP A 186 -1.58 18.67 1.21
N ALA A 187 -0.30 18.65 0.94
CA ALA A 187 0.64 18.25 1.93
C ALA A 187 1.00 19.44 2.81
N THR A 188 0.11 19.82 3.69
CA THR A 188 0.53 20.55 4.87
C THR A 188 1.55 19.70 5.62
N ASN A 189 2.51 20.34 6.26
CA ASN A 189 3.56 19.63 7.00
C ASN A 189 2.99 18.58 7.97
N SER A 190 1.85 18.89 8.62
CA SER A 190 1.18 18.00 9.54
C SER A 190 0.61 16.74 8.87
N ILE A 191 0.03 16.85 7.67
CA ILE A 191 -0.50 15.69 6.94
C ILE A 191 0.63 14.77 6.51
N ARG A 192 1.72 15.32 5.98
CA ARG A 192 2.89 14.53 5.61
C ARG A 192 3.50 13.81 6.80
N GLN A 193 3.56 14.46 7.96
CA GLN A 193 4.02 13.84 9.20
C GLN A 193 3.15 12.67 9.64
N MET A 194 1.83 12.78 9.47
CA MET A 194 0.92 11.67 9.78
C MET A 194 1.05 10.49 8.82
N TRP A 195 1.55 10.70 7.61
CA TRP A 195 1.71 9.64 6.60
C TRP A 195 3.13 9.08 6.51
N GLY A 196 4.06 9.63 7.29
CA GLY A 196 5.42 9.11 7.37
C GLY A 196 5.43 7.65 7.81
N PHE A 197 6.30 6.85 7.19
CA PHE A 197 6.46 5.42 7.48
C PHE A 197 5.22 4.56 7.19
N GLY A 198 4.30 5.03 6.37
CA GLY A 198 3.15 4.24 5.92
C GLY A 198 3.53 3.16 4.89
N SER A 199 2.60 2.25 4.63
CA SER A 199 2.74 1.20 3.62
C SER A 199 1.96 1.56 2.35
N SER A 200 2.44 1.07 1.20
CA SER A 200 1.69 1.08 -0.07
C SER A 200 0.61 -0.02 -0.12
N TYR A 201 0.70 -0.99 0.77
CA TYR A 201 -0.20 -2.15 0.84
C TYR A 201 -1.25 -1.94 1.92
N GLN A 202 -2.49 -2.28 1.59
CA GLN A 202 -3.64 -2.17 2.49
C GLN A 202 -4.13 -3.55 2.88
N THR A 203 -4.53 -3.71 4.14
CA THR A 203 -5.25 -4.88 4.61
C THR A 203 -6.74 -4.71 4.34
N VAL A 204 -7.43 -5.76 3.91
CA VAL A 204 -8.89 -5.72 3.75
C VAL A 204 -9.57 -5.46 5.10
N PRO A 205 -10.65 -4.66 5.17
CA PRO A 205 -11.30 -4.31 6.43
C PRO A 205 -11.75 -5.53 7.25
N HIS A 206 -12.23 -6.59 6.62
CA HIS A 206 -12.67 -7.80 7.31
C HIS A 206 -11.55 -8.54 8.06
N ALA A 207 -10.28 -8.24 7.78
CA ALA A 207 -9.16 -8.80 8.54
C ALA A 207 -9.07 -8.24 9.98
N TRP A 208 -9.68 -7.07 10.24
CA TRP A 208 -9.62 -6.40 11.53
C TRP A 208 -10.96 -5.83 12.03
N MET A 209 -12.06 -5.99 11.26
CA MET A 209 -13.42 -5.61 11.62
C MET A 209 -14.32 -6.83 11.61
N SER A 210 -15.47 -6.73 12.27
CA SER A 210 -16.54 -7.73 12.10
C SER A 210 -17.02 -7.76 10.65
N ASP A 211 -17.50 -8.92 10.20
CA ASP A 211 -17.99 -9.09 8.85
C ASP A 211 -19.21 -8.21 8.55
N GLU A 212 -20.13 -8.14 9.50
CA GLU A 212 -21.30 -7.28 9.44
C GLU A 212 -21.15 -6.09 10.39
N LEU A 213 -21.43 -4.89 9.90
CA LEU A 213 -21.35 -3.67 10.68
C LEU A 213 -22.74 -3.22 11.10
N PRO A 214 -22.97 -2.98 12.40
CA PRO A 214 -24.30 -2.57 12.90
C PRO A 214 -24.69 -1.16 12.46
N SER A 215 -23.72 -0.33 12.16
CA SER A 215 -23.90 1.03 11.66
C SER A 215 -22.63 1.55 11.00
N TYR A 216 -22.73 2.61 10.22
CA TYR A 216 -21.56 3.26 9.63
C TYR A 216 -21.52 4.75 9.94
N ALA A 217 -20.31 5.26 10.06
CA ALA A 217 -20.07 6.68 9.94
C ALA A 217 -19.85 6.97 8.45
N PRO A 218 -20.78 7.67 7.76
CA PRO A 218 -20.51 8.08 6.40
C PRO A 218 -19.28 8.97 6.42
N ILE A 219 -18.31 8.63 5.61
CA ILE A 219 -17.12 9.45 5.44
C ILE A 219 -17.51 10.49 4.41
N SER A 220 -17.82 11.69 4.87
CA SER A 220 -18.05 12.80 3.98
C SER A 220 -16.79 13.09 3.19
N ASP A 221 -16.88 13.01 1.88
CA ASP A 221 -16.07 13.68 0.86
C ASP A 221 -14.56 13.42 0.81
N THR A 222 -13.98 12.56 1.63
CA THR A 222 -12.56 12.24 1.51
C THR A 222 -12.33 10.77 1.11
N PRO A 223 -11.71 10.55 -0.01
CA PRO A 223 -11.77 9.33 -0.80
C PRO A 223 -10.83 8.23 -0.41
N HIS A 224 -9.80 8.53 0.32
CA HIS A 224 -8.90 7.52 0.85
C HIS A 224 -9.40 6.93 2.16
N LEU A 225 -10.52 7.44 2.65
CA LEU A 225 -11.13 6.98 3.87
C LEU A 225 -12.24 6.02 3.47
N PHE A 226 -12.02 4.73 3.69
CA PHE A 226 -13.09 3.77 3.59
C PHE A 226 -14.07 3.95 4.74
N VAL A 227 -15.27 3.47 4.54
CA VAL A 227 -16.29 3.39 5.60
C VAL A 227 -15.69 2.65 6.79
N SER A 228 -15.83 3.23 7.97
CA SER A 228 -15.53 2.55 9.22
C SER A 228 -16.80 2.25 9.97
N ALA A 229 -16.77 1.25 10.83
CA ALA A 229 -17.87 0.98 11.73
C ALA A 229 -18.26 2.23 12.51
N GLY A 230 -19.54 2.50 12.63
CA GLY A 230 -20.08 3.57 13.49
C GLY A 230 -20.05 3.18 14.97
N GLY A 231 -19.99 4.16 15.85
CA GLY A 231 -19.89 3.92 17.28
C GLY A 231 -18.49 3.51 17.75
N SER A 232 -18.41 2.64 18.72
CA SER A 232 -17.15 2.08 19.26
C SER A 232 -17.10 0.56 19.04
N PRO A 233 -16.97 0.11 17.80
CA PRO A 233 -16.90 -1.32 17.52
C PRO A 233 -15.60 -1.88 18.07
N HIS A 234 -15.65 -3.15 18.46
CA HIS A 234 -14.45 -3.91 18.75
C HIS A 234 -13.68 -4.16 17.46
N LEU A 235 -12.39 -3.83 17.45
CA LEU A 235 -11.52 -4.01 16.28
C LEU A 235 -10.40 -5.00 16.60
N GLY A 236 -10.04 -5.82 15.61
CA GLY A 236 -9.05 -6.88 15.79
C GLY A 236 -9.70 -8.20 16.28
N ASP A 237 -8.89 -9.07 16.87
CA ASP A 237 -9.30 -10.39 17.37
C ASP A 237 -9.96 -11.29 16.31
N ARG A 238 -9.54 -11.15 15.04
CA ARG A 238 -9.95 -12.05 13.96
C ARG A 238 -8.90 -13.16 13.80
N TYR A 239 -9.36 -14.30 13.34
CA TYR A 239 -8.55 -15.52 13.23
C TYR A 239 -8.45 -16.01 11.79
N HIS A 240 -7.32 -16.59 11.41
CA HIS A 240 -7.13 -17.19 10.08
C HIS A 240 -8.09 -18.35 9.81
N ASN A 241 -8.54 -19.07 10.83
CA ASN A 241 -9.51 -20.17 10.69
C ASN A 241 -10.95 -19.68 10.41
N GLU A 242 -11.22 -18.38 10.52
CA GLU A 242 -12.49 -17.80 10.08
C GLU A 242 -12.57 -17.67 8.55
N VAL A 243 -11.43 -17.75 7.86
CA VAL A 243 -11.36 -17.62 6.40
C VAL A 243 -11.72 -18.95 5.74
N ALA A 244 -12.91 -19.03 5.14
CA ALA A 244 -13.40 -20.28 4.56
C ALA A 244 -12.65 -20.66 3.26
N PHE A 245 -12.21 -19.69 2.47
CA PHE A 245 -11.58 -19.89 1.15
C PHE A 245 -10.28 -19.09 1.03
N PRO A 246 -9.21 -19.47 1.75
CA PRO A 246 -7.98 -18.65 1.83
C PRO A 246 -7.33 -18.38 0.48
N ALA A 247 -7.35 -19.33 -0.46
CA ALA A 247 -6.79 -19.14 -1.81
C ALA A 247 -7.63 -18.23 -2.73
N SER A 248 -8.87 -17.93 -2.33
CA SER A 248 -9.80 -17.10 -3.10
C SER A 248 -10.15 -15.79 -2.38
N LYS A 249 -9.57 -15.54 -1.21
CA LYS A 249 -9.82 -14.39 -0.36
C LYS A 249 -8.60 -13.50 -0.28
N VAL A 250 -8.75 -12.23 -0.63
CA VAL A 250 -7.69 -11.23 -0.53
C VAL A 250 -7.46 -10.86 0.93
N TYR A 251 -6.19 -10.84 1.34
CA TYR A 251 -5.74 -10.37 2.64
C TYR A 251 -5.20 -8.94 2.58
N MET A 252 -4.23 -8.72 1.69
CA MET A 252 -3.64 -7.39 1.45
C MET A 252 -3.57 -7.11 -0.04
N PHE A 253 -3.56 -5.84 -0.41
CA PHE A 253 -3.50 -5.43 -1.80
C PHE A 253 -2.84 -4.05 -1.95
N GLU A 254 -2.31 -3.78 -3.14
CA GLU A 254 -1.85 -2.45 -3.51
C GLU A 254 -3.04 -1.51 -3.71
N GLU A 255 -2.95 -0.30 -3.16
CA GLU A 255 -4.01 0.70 -3.31
C GLU A 255 -4.14 1.20 -4.76
N PHE A 256 -3.04 1.23 -5.48
CA PHE A 256 -2.96 1.73 -6.84
C PHE A 256 -2.21 0.75 -7.73
N ASP A 257 -2.65 0.59 -8.96
CA ASP A 257 -1.94 -0.15 -10.01
C ASP A 257 -0.83 0.75 -10.59
N ARG A 258 0.30 0.84 -9.90
CA ARG A 258 1.42 1.74 -10.22
C ARG A 258 2.20 1.31 -11.46
N GLU A 259 1.97 0.12 -11.97
CA GLU A 259 2.55 -0.36 -13.22
C GLU A 259 1.86 0.23 -14.45
N ARG A 260 0.62 0.69 -14.30
CA ARG A 260 -0.12 1.36 -15.35
C ARG A 260 0.15 2.86 -15.38
N VAL A 261 0.06 3.42 -16.59
CA VAL A 261 0.14 4.87 -16.76
C VAL A 261 -0.97 5.56 -15.96
N GLY A 262 -0.58 6.55 -15.16
CA GLY A 262 -1.49 7.27 -14.27
C GLY A 262 -1.81 6.54 -12.96
N ALA A 263 -1.20 5.38 -12.71
CA ALA A 263 -1.36 4.57 -11.51
C ALA A 263 -2.80 4.60 -10.97
N PRO A 264 -3.76 4.01 -11.70
CA PRO A 264 -5.17 4.11 -11.36
C PRO A 264 -5.46 3.40 -10.03
N TYR A 265 -6.48 3.91 -9.33
CA TYR A 265 -6.96 3.33 -8.08
C TYR A 265 -7.45 1.89 -8.28
N PHE A 266 -7.18 1.01 -7.33
CA PHE A 266 -7.42 -0.43 -7.43
C PHE A 266 -8.85 -0.80 -7.87
N ALA A 267 -9.85 0.00 -7.49
CA ALA A 267 -11.26 -0.27 -7.73
C ALA A 267 -11.72 -0.03 -9.18
N TYR A 268 -10.86 0.54 -10.05
CA TYR A 268 -11.18 0.54 -11.48
C TYR A 268 -11.06 -0.88 -12.04
N GLY A 269 -12.13 -1.38 -12.66
CA GLY A 269 -12.21 -2.77 -13.11
C GLY A 269 -11.13 -3.26 -14.07
N TYR A 270 -10.41 -2.36 -14.74
CA TYR A 270 -9.32 -2.69 -15.65
C TYR A 270 -7.93 -2.78 -14.97
N THR A 271 -7.83 -2.41 -13.70
CA THR A 271 -6.57 -2.49 -12.93
C THR A 271 -6.23 -3.92 -12.54
N ASN A 272 -4.96 -4.17 -12.31
CA ASN A 272 -4.47 -5.46 -11.82
C ASN A 272 -3.36 -5.30 -10.75
N PRO A 273 -3.63 -4.55 -9.68
CA PRO A 273 -2.67 -4.43 -8.59
C PRO A 273 -2.35 -5.80 -8.00
N ALA A 274 -1.15 -5.97 -7.47
CA ALA A 274 -0.78 -7.20 -6.78
C ALA A 274 -1.60 -7.36 -5.49
N LYS A 275 -2.03 -8.59 -5.22
CA LYS A 275 -2.84 -8.98 -4.07
C LYS A 275 -2.25 -10.19 -3.39
N LEU A 276 -2.06 -10.10 -2.09
CA LEU A 276 -1.74 -11.23 -1.23
C LEU A 276 -3.05 -11.91 -0.80
N MET A 277 -3.15 -13.19 -1.03
CA MET A 277 -4.27 -14.02 -0.58
C MET A 277 -4.02 -14.53 0.84
N PHE A 278 -5.07 -14.96 1.55
CA PHE A 278 -4.94 -15.49 2.92
C PHE A 278 -4.14 -16.80 3.01
N ASP A 279 -3.98 -17.52 1.90
CA ASP A 279 -3.11 -18.71 1.83
C ASP A 279 -1.63 -18.38 1.56
N GLY A 280 -1.28 -17.08 1.46
CA GLY A 280 0.06 -16.61 1.15
C GLY A 280 0.40 -16.55 -0.35
N SER A 281 -0.50 -16.95 -1.25
CA SER A 281 -0.30 -16.82 -2.69
C SER A 281 -0.49 -15.37 -3.16
N ILE A 282 0.16 -15.04 -4.30
CA ILE A 282 0.03 -13.74 -4.94
C ILE A 282 -0.92 -13.84 -6.14
N ASN A 283 -1.88 -12.93 -6.21
CA ASN A 283 -2.85 -12.86 -7.29
C ASN A 283 -2.71 -11.51 -8.03
N THR A 284 -2.55 -11.57 -9.35
CA THR A 284 -2.41 -10.40 -10.25
C THR A 284 -3.56 -10.35 -11.28
N MET A 285 -4.69 -11.02 -11.03
CA MET A 285 -5.84 -10.93 -11.90
C MET A 285 -6.43 -9.52 -11.90
N VAL A 286 -7.04 -9.13 -13.03
CA VAL A 286 -7.73 -7.83 -13.14
C VAL A 286 -8.83 -7.70 -12.09
N THR A 287 -9.02 -6.49 -11.57
CA THR A 287 -9.97 -6.23 -10.49
C THR A 287 -11.41 -6.63 -10.85
N ARG A 288 -11.85 -6.41 -12.09
CA ARG A 288 -13.18 -6.82 -12.57
C ARG A 288 -13.43 -8.34 -12.59
N ALA A 289 -12.40 -9.16 -12.43
CA ALA A 289 -12.57 -10.61 -12.30
C ALA A 289 -12.92 -11.02 -10.86
N ALA A 290 -12.79 -10.10 -9.91
CA ALA A 290 -13.28 -10.30 -8.56
C ALA A 290 -14.81 -10.15 -8.50
N ASN A 291 -15.41 -10.79 -7.52
CA ASN A 291 -16.82 -10.61 -7.22
C ASN A 291 -17.14 -9.15 -6.86
N ASP A 292 -18.36 -8.75 -7.12
CA ASP A 292 -18.86 -7.43 -6.76
C ASP A 292 -18.88 -7.25 -5.24
N SER A 293 -18.57 -6.03 -4.80
CA SER A 293 -18.69 -5.65 -3.39
C SER A 293 -20.13 -5.59 -2.96
N VAL A 294 -20.36 -5.85 -1.69
CA VAL A 294 -21.67 -5.68 -1.05
C VAL A 294 -21.57 -4.69 0.09
N SER A 295 -22.70 -4.09 0.45
CA SER A 295 -22.73 -3.22 1.61
C SER A 295 -22.35 -3.99 2.87
N PRO A 296 -21.38 -3.51 3.65
CA PRO A 296 -21.05 -4.14 4.93
C PRO A 296 -22.16 -4.03 5.98
N PHE A 297 -23.25 -3.31 5.69
CA PHE A 297 -24.40 -3.10 6.58
C PHE A 297 -25.61 -3.96 6.21
N ASP A 298 -25.57 -4.57 5.05
CA ASP A 298 -26.66 -5.39 4.53
C ASP A 298 -26.15 -6.43 3.54
N PHE A 299 -25.59 -7.48 4.06
CA PHE A 299 -25.16 -8.63 3.26
C PHE A 299 -26.32 -9.35 2.56
N GLY A 300 -27.54 -9.15 3.04
CA GLY A 300 -28.75 -9.79 2.50
C GLY A 300 -29.27 -9.12 1.24
N SER A 301 -28.98 -7.84 1.01
CA SER A 301 -29.58 -7.07 -0.10
C SER A 301 -29.23 -7.60 -1.48
N GLY A 302 -28.13 -8.31 -1.61
CA GLY A 302 -27.69 -8.85 -2.90
C GLY A 302 -27.23 -7.80 -3.91
N SER A 303 -27.38 -6.52 -3.61
CA SER A 303 -27.03 -5.41 -4.48
C SER A 303 -25.55 -5.13 -4.45
N THR A 304 -24.97 -4.83 -5.62
CA THR A 304 -23.62 -4.28 -5.72
C THR A 304 -23.55 -2.95 -4.98
N TRP A 305 -22.58 -2.81 -4.09
CA TRP A 305 -22.35 -1.58 -3.37
C TRP A 305 -21.20 -0.79 -3.99
N THR A 306 -21.44 0.49 -4.20
CA THR A 306 -20.43 1.40 -4.71
C THR A 306 -20.04 2.40 -3.64
N GLN A 307 -18.81 2.85 -3.69
CA GLN A 307 -18.30 3.92 -2.86
C GLN A 307 -17.76 5.04 -3.72
N ARG A 308 -18.07 6.25 -3.33
CA ARG A 308 -17.56 7.43 -3.99
C ARG A 308 -16.05 7.52 -3.79
N TYR A 309 -15.30 7.52 -4.88
CA TYR A 309 -13.88 7.78 -4.91
C TYR A 309 -13.63 9.23 -5.35
N LEU A 310 -13.01 10.03 -4.51
CA LEU A 310 -12.58 11.39 -4.78
C LEU A 310 -11.06 11.46 -4.63
N PRO A 311 -10.30 11.60 -5.69
CA PRO A 311 -8.85 11.70 -5.63
C PRO A 311 -8.40 13.01 -4.99
N ILE A 312 -7.72 12.92 -3.87
CA ILE A 312 -7.16 14.08 -3.16
C ILE A 312 -5.64 14.13 -3.22
N ASP A 313 -4.99 13.02 -3.54
CA ASP A 313 -3.54 12.96 -3.71
C ASP A 313 -3.18 13.20 -5.17
N LYS A 314 -2.14 13.98 -5.40
CA LYS A 314 -1.58 14.16 -6.76
C LYS A 314 -0.85 12.91 -7.25
N PHE A 315 -0.56 11.97 -6.37
CA PHE A 315 0.11 10.73 -6.68
C PHE A 315 -0.71 9.53 -6.22
N PRO A 316 -1.09 8.72 -7.17
CA PRO A 316 -1.08 8.95 -8.62
C PRO A 316 -2.14 9.97 -9.03
N VAL A 317 -1.90 10.64 -10.16
CA VAL A 317 -2.93 11.54 -10.73
C VAL A 317 -4.15 10.71 -11.09
N PRO A 318 -5.32 11.03 -10.53
CA PRO A 318 -6.52 10.25 -10.77
C PRO A 318 -7.02 10.37 -12.21
N ILE A 319 -7.70 9.33 -12.66
CA ILE A 319 -8.45 9.39 -13.92
C ILE A 319 -9.62 10.35 -13.70
N GLY A 320 -9.77 11.32 -14.62
CA GLY A 320 -10.76 12.38 -14.51
C GLY A 320 -10.25 13.68 -13.87
N GLY A 321 -9.02 13.67 -13.33
CA GLY A 321 -8.40 14.84 -12.70
C GLY A 321 -8.60 14.94 -11.19
N LEU A 322 -7.94 15.90 -10.59
CA LEU A 322 -8.08 16.20 -9.16
C LEU A 322 -9.44 16.84 -8.88
N GLY A 323 -10.14 16.33 -7.89
CA GLY A 323 -11.43 16.85 -7.46
C GLY A 323 -12.65 16.19 -8.10
N ASP A 324 -12.50 15.42 -9.17
CA ASP A 324 -13.60 14.65 -9.76
C ASP A 324 -13.89 13.42 -8.91
N SER A 325 -15.16 13.19 -8.64
CA SER A 325 -15.60 12.02 -7.89
C SER A 325 -16.18 10.98 -8.82
N THR A 326 -15.90 9.72 -8.54
CA THR A 326 -16.41 8.58 -9.30
C THR A 326 -16.96 7.54 -8.33
N GLU A 327 -18.15 7.01 -8.65
CA GLU A 327 -18.68 5.86 -7.91
C GLU A 327 -18.04 4.58 -8.44
N LEU A 328 -17.36 3.85 -7.56
CA LEU A 328 -16.64 2.64 -7.91
C LEU A 328 -17.11 1.45 -7.08
N ASN A 329 -17.19 0.32 -7.74
CA ASN A 329 -17.33 -0.98 -7.05
C ASN A 329 -16.03 -1.30 -6.31
N MET A 330 -16.12 -1.54 -5.01
CA MET A 330 -14.94 -1.77 -4.16
C MET A 330 -14.46 -3.22 -4.15
N HIS A 331 -15.12 -4.11 -4.90
CA HIS A 331 -14.72 -5.52 -5.08
C HIS A 331 -14.27 -6.18 -3.76
N TYR A 332 -13.08 -6.75 -3.74
CA TYR A 332 -12.50 -7.49 -2.61
C TYR A 332 -12.28 -6.66 -1.33
N ARG A 333 -12.45 -5.32 -1.36
CA ARG A 333 -12.43 -4.54 -0.12
C ARG A 333 -13.66 -4.82 0.75
N TRP A 334 -14.82 -5.06 0.11
CA TRP A 334 -16.08 -5.32 0.79
C TRP A 334 -16.73 -6.58 0.25
N THR A 335 -16.17 -7.74 0.64
CA THR A 335 -16.62 -9.05 0.19
C THR A 335 -17.94 -9.43 0.84
N ARG A 336 -18.85 -10.01 0.06
CA ARG A 336 -20.05 -10.65 0.61
C ARG A 336 -19.64 -11.76 1.60
N PHE A 337 -20.25 -11.79 2.76
CA PHE A 337 -19.94 -12.67 3.88
C PHE A 337 -18.53 -12.51 4.47
N GLY A 338 -17.91 -11.36 4.30
CA GLY A 338 -16.67 -11.00 4.97
C GLY A 338 -15.52 -12.00 4.76
N LEU A 339 -14.95 -12.52 5.84
CA LEU A 339 -13.87 -13.52 5.78
C LEU A 339 -14.30 -14.87 5.22
N GLN A 340 -15.59 -15.20 5.29
CA GLN A 340 -16.12 -16.45 4.73
C GLN A 340 -16.45 -16.34 3.24
N GLY A 341 -16.36 -15.14 2.67
CA GLY A 341 -16.67 -14.88 1.27
C GLY A 341 -15.52 -15.19 0.32
N ILE A 342 -15.84 -15.14 -0.96
CA ILE A 342 -14.92 -15.38 -2.08
C ILE A 342 -14.76 -14.07 -2.84
N ASP A 343 -13.51 -13.62 -3.03
CA ASP A 343 -13.22 -12.46 -3.86
C ASP A 343 -12.97 -12.86 -5.32
N TYR A 344 -12.14 -13.87 -5.53
CA TYR A 344 -11.88 -14.39 -6.86
C TYR A 344 -12.41 -15.82 -6.96
N PRO A 345 -13.42 -16.06 -7.82
CA PRO A 345 -13.91 -17.40 -8.04
C PRO A 345 -12.77 -18.26 -8.59
N THR A 346 -12.57 -19.43 -8.02
CA THR A 346 -11.61 -20.40 -8.53
C THR A 346 -11.99 -20.72 -9.98
N PRO A 347 -11.10 -20.59 -10.98
CA PRO A 347 -11.41 -21.03 -12.31
C PRO A 347 -11.86 -22.49 -12.25
N SER A 348 -13.07 -22.79 -12.71
CA SER A 348 -13.48 -24.19 -12.88
C SER A 348 -12.39 -24.91 -13.66
N PRO A 349 -11.87 -26.06 -13.21
CA PRO A 349 -10.89 -26.79 -13.96
C PRO A 349 -11.46 -27.01 -15.36
N LYS A 350 -10.78 -26.46 -16.39
CA LYS A 350 -11.16 -26.72 -17.77
C LYS A 350 -11.13 -28.24 -17.93
N VAL A 351 -12.27 -28.86 -18.03
CA VAL A 351 -12.38 -30.26 -18.44
C VAL A 351 -11.89 -30.28 -19.87
N PHE A 352 -10.64 -30.66 -20.04
CA PHE A 352 -10.14 -30.98 -21.38
C PHE A 352 -10.90 -32.24 -21.82
N SER A 353 -11.95 -32.06 -22.60
CA SER A 353 -12.53 -33.16 -23.35
C SER A 353 -11.46 -33.69 -24.27
N ARG A 354 -11.05 -34.94 -24.06
CA ARG A 354 -10.20 -35.73 -24.96
C ARG A 354 -10.91 -35.99 -26.27
#